data_907aadb2cfaca382894c9e525cf37ac3
#
_entry.id   907aadb2cfaca382894c9e525cf37ac3
#
_cell.length_a   1.000
_cell.length_b   1.000
_cell.length_c   1.000
_cell.angle_alpha   90.00
_cell.angle_beta   90.00
_cell.angle_gamma   90.00
#
_symmetry.space_group_name_H-M   'P 1'
#
loop_
_entity.id
_entity.type
_entity.pdbx_description
1 polymer ?
#
loop_
_entity_poly.entity_id
_entity_poly.type
_entity_poly.pdbx_seq_one_letter_code
_entity_poly.pdbx_strand_id
1 'polypeptide(L)'
;MCLTQVYKLFFLSWTFCKVFKQNIMATELSPYKVFAGSKGEALAQRICDQLGCKLGDVHIDRFSDGEFAAYFNESVRGHSVYLVQSTCPSSDNLMELLLMIDAAKRASAYKVIAVIPYFGWARQDRKDKPRVSIGAKLVANMIQGAGADRVITVDLHADQIQGFFDIPVDHIYGSNVLAPYVASLNLKKLIVASPDVGGSKRAAAFAKKMHGMTERDVPM
;
A
#
# COMPACT_ATOMS: atom_id res chain seq x y z
N MET A 1 6.43 17.81 11.82
CA MET A 1 5.44 16.76 12.18
C MET A 1 5.80 15.52 11.36
N CYS A 2 6.19 14.45 12.02
CA CYS A 2 6.78 13.27 11.36
C CYS A 2 5.74 12.56 10.48
N LEU A 3 6.11 12.23 9.23
CA LEU A 3 5.33 11.43 8.27
C LEU A 3 4.67 10.20 8.93
N THR A 4 5.31 9.61 9.93
CA THR A 4 4.81 8.48 10.72
C THR A 4 3.52 8.76 11.49
N GLN A 5 3.25 9.98 11.92
CA GLN A 5 2.00 10.33 12.62
C GLN A 5 0.83 10.53 11.65
N VAL A 6 1.10 11.09 10.46
CA VAL A 6 0.09 11.23 9.40
C VAL A 6 -0.32 9.83 8.89
N TYR A 7 0.63 8.91 8.72
CA TYR A 7 0.33 7.53 8.36
C TYR A 7 -0.49 6.80 9.45
N LYS A 8 -0.24 7.04 10.75
CA LYS A 8 -1.04 6.44 11.83
C LYS A 8 -2.51 6.88 11.77
N LEU A 9 -2.78 8.15 11.49
CA LEU A 9 -4.15 8.66 11.31
C LEU A 9 -4.79 8.12 10.02
N PHE A 10 -4.01 7.97 8.96
CA PHE A 10 -4.45 7.46 7.66
C PHE A 10 -4.90 6.01 7.74
N PHE A 11 -4.15 5.17 8.46
CA PHE A 11 -4.45 3.76 8.66
C PHE A 11 -5.57 3.50 9.68
N LEU A 12 -6.01 4.53 10.39
CA LEU A 12 -7.08 4.44 11.39
C LEU A 12 -8.49 4.55 10.80
N SER A 13 -8.65 4.90 9.51
CA SER A 13 -9.96 5.23 8.96
C SER A 13 -10.70 3.99 8.44
N TRP A 14 -11.90 3.79 8.97
CA TRP A 14 -12.92 2.87 8.48
C TRP A 14 -13.17 2.97 6.96
N THR A 15 -12.97 4.15 6.38
CA THR A 15 -13.15 4.42 4.95
C THR A 15 -12.06 3.75 4.08
N PHE A 16 -10.81 3.69 4.55
CA PHE A 16 -9.73 2.97 3.83
C PHE A 16 -10.06 1.48 3.70
N CYS A 17 -10.51 0.87 4.81
CA CYS A 17 -10.93 -0.53 4.81
C CYS A 17 -12.15 -0.77 3.91
N LYS A 18 -13.09 0.19 3.79
CA LYS A 18 -14.22 0.08 2.85
C LYS A 18 -13.77 0.11 1.39
N VAL A 19 -12.90 1.05 1.02
CA VAL A 19 -12.34 1.14 -0.35
C VAL A 19 -11.55 -0.13 -0.68
N PHE A 20 -10.78 -0.62 0.29
CA PHE A 20 -10.04 -1.87 0.17
C PHE A 20 -10.98 -3.08 0.01
N LYS A 21 -12.05 -3.14 0.81
CA LYS A 21 -13.09 -4.17 0.71
C LYS A 21 -13.75 -4.18 -0.67
N GLN A 22 -14.10 -3.03 -1.23
CA GLN A 22 -14.69 -2.93 -2.56
C GLN A 22 -13.75 -3.45 -3.65
N ASN A 23 -12.45 -3.15 -3.56
CA ASN A 23 -11.47 -3.65 -4.51
C ASN A 23 -11.20 -5.16 -4.39
N ILE A 24 -11.21 -5.72 -3.18
CA ILE A 24 -11.04 -7.16 -2.97
C ILE A 24 -12.27 -7.94 -3.40
N MET A 25 -13.46 -7.53 -2.97
CA MET A 25 -14.69 -8.33 -3.20
C MET A 25 -15.21 -8.25 -4.64
N ALA A 26 -14.82 -7.23 -5.42
CA ALA A 26 -15.28 -7.07 -6.80
C ALA A 26 -14.59 -8.01 -7.81
N THR A 27 -13.51 -8.69 -7.44
CA THR A 27 -12.64 -9.35 -8.41
C THR A 27 -12.41 -10.84 -8.20
N GLU A 28 -12.88 -11.47 -7.10
CA GLU A 28 -12.43 -12.84 -6.80
C GLU A 28 -13.53 -13.82 -6.41
N LEU A 29 -13.65 -14.87 -7.24
CA LEU A 29 -14.47 -16.07 -6.98
C LEU A 29 -13.71 -17.10 -6.11
N SER A 30 -12.40 -16.90 -5.82
CA SER A 30 -11.58 -17.83 -5.06
C SER A 30 -11.53 -17.47 -3.57
N PRO A 31 -11.39 -18.45 -2.66
CA PRO A 31 -11.16 -18.16 -1.26
C PRO A 31 -9.88 -17.33 -1.08
N TYR A 32 -9.89 -16.40 -0.13
CA TYR A 32 -8.74 -15.52 0.11
C TYR A 32 -8.23 -15.63 1.55
N LYS A 33 -6.96 -15.30 1.73
CA LYS A 33 -6.30 -15.15 3.03
C LYS A 33 -5.46 -13.87 3.06
N VAL A 34 -5.42 -13.23 4.22
CA VAL A 34 -4.65 -12.01 4.45
C VAL A 34 -3.55 -12.32 5.44
N PHE A 35 -2.32 -11.98 5.10
CA PHE A 35 -1.14 -12.11 5.95
C PHE A 35 -0.44 -10.76 6.06
N ALA A 36 0.36 -10.59 7.09
CA ALA A 36 1.10 -9.37 7.31
C ALA A 36 2.58 -9.64 7.53
N GLY A 37 3.43 -8.84 6.90
CA GLY A 37 4.80 -8.71 7.34
C GLY A 37 4.93 -7.75 8.54
N SER A 38 6.13 -7.63 9.08
CA SER A 38 6.43 -6.88 10.31
C SER A 38 6.00 -5.40 10.29
N LYS A 39 5.85 -4.79 9.11
CA LYS A 39 5.38 -3.40 8.92
C LYS A 39 3.97 -3.30 8.37
N GLY A 40 3.22 -4.40 8.34
CA GLY A 40 1.85 -4.48 7.85
C GLY A 40 0.83 -4.88 8.90
N GLU A 41 1.22 -5.44 10.03
CA GLU A 41 0.37 -6.16 10.98
C GLU A 41 -0.84 -5.34 11.46
N ALA A 42 -0.60 -4.13 11.98
CA ALA A 42 -1.68 -3.28 12.50
C ALA A 42 -2.72 -2.89 11.43
N LEU A 43 -2.30 -2.73 10.17
CA LEU A 43 -3.22 -2.47 9.06
C LEU A 43 -3.94 -3.74 8.63
N ALA A 44 -3.21 -4.84 8.48
CA ALA A 44 -3.78 -6.12 8.08
C ALA A 44 -4.85 -6.60 9.07
N GLN A 45 -4.61 -6.46 10.38
CA GLN A 45 -5.61 -6.79 11.40
C GLN A 45 -6.91 -6.00 11.20
N ARG A 46 -6.81 -4.68 10.97
CA ARG A 46 -8.00 -3.84 10.71
C ARG A 46 -8.71 -4.19 9.41
N ILE A 47 -7.94 -4.55 8.38
CA ILE A 47 -8.52 -5.06 7.13
C ILE A 47 -9.32 -6.33 7.42
N CYS A 48 -8.75 -7.27 8.15
CA CYS A 48 -9.41 -8.51 8.53
C CYS A 48 -10.67 -8.27 9.36
N ASP A 49 -10.61 -7.37 10.36
CA ASP A 49 -11.77 -6.98 11.18
C ASP A 49 -12.92 -6.45 10.30
N GLN A 50 -12.61 -5.64 9.29
CA GLN A 50 -13.62 -5.09 8.36
C GLN A 50 -14.14 -6.10 7.34
N LEU A 51 -13.32 -7.07 6.98
CA LEU A 51 -13.69 -8.16 6.06
C LEU A 51 -14.45 -9.29 6.79
N GLY A 52 -14.37 -9.34 8.10
CA GLY A 52 -14.91 -10.44 8.91
C GLY A 52 -14.10 -11.73 8.75
N CYS A 53 -12.79 -11.62 8.50
CA CYS A 53 -11.88 -12.75 8.35
C CYS A 53 -10.79 -12.74 9.43
N LYS A 54 -10.12 -13.87 9.61
CA LYS A 54 -8.98 -13.98 10.52
C LYS A 54 -7.69 -13.56 9.78
N LEU A 55 -6.81 -12.82 10.46
CA LEU A 55 -5.44 -12.60 9.98
C LEU A 55 -4.71 -13.96 9.99
N GLY A 56 -4.10 -14.28 8.87
CA GLY A 56 -3.34 -15.51 8.71
C GLY A 56 -2.02 -15.47 9.46
N ASP A 57 -1.52 -16.64 9.82
CA ASP A 57 -0.29 -16.81 10.58
C ASP A 57 0.90 -17.03 9.64
N VAL A 58 1.79 -16.05 9.60
CA VAL A 58 3.09 -16.08 8.91
C VAL A 58 4.19 -15.80 9.91
N HIS A 59 5.26 -16.56 9.85
CA HIS A 59 6.40 -16.43 10.73
C HIS A 59 7.63 -15.90 10.00
N ILE A 60 8.37 -15.02 10.65
CA ILE A 60 9.64 -14.46 10.17
C ILE A 60 10.73 -14.86 11.16
N ASP A 61 11.49 -15.87 10.80
CA ASP A 61 12.65 -16.32 11.59
C ASP A 61 13.85 -15.43 11.27
N ARG A 62 14.49 -14.90 12.32
CA ARG A 62 15.71 -14.13 12.18
C ARG A 62 16.89 -14.94 12.70
N PHE A 63 17.91 -15.07 11.88
CA PHE A 63 19.14 -15.78 12.20
C PHE A 63 20.16 -14.82 12.87
N SER A 64 21.15 -15.41 13.54
CA SER A 64 22.16 -14.65 14.30
C SER A 64 23.09 -13.79 13.42
N ASP A 65 23.22 -14.11 12.16
CA ASP A 65 24.00 -13.38 11.14
C ASP A 65 23.21 -12.22 10.51
N GLY A 66 21.91 -12.10 10.84
CA GLY A 66 21.01 -11.06 10.34
C GLY A 66 20.16 -11.47 9.16
N GLU A 67 20.39 -12.65 8.58
CA GLU A 67 19.45 -13.21 7.59
C GLU A 67 18.11 -13.56 8.22
N PHE A 68 17.09 -13.76 7.39
CA PHE A 68 15.77 -14.18 7.88
C PHE A 68 15.03 -14.99 6.80
N ALA A 69 14.09 -15.83 7.25
CA ALA A 69 13.22 -16.63 6.42
C ALA A 69 11.75 -16.30 6.72
N ALA A 70 10.89 -16.43 5.73
CA ALA A 70 9.45 -16.28 5.88
C ALA A 70 8.76 -17.59 5.55
N TYR A 71 7.80 -18.03 6.38
CA TYR A 71 6.98 -19.20 6.12
C TYR A 71 5.58 -19.07 6.71
N PHE A 72 4.62 -19.74 6.07
CA PHE A 72 3.22 -19.74 6.49
C PHE A 72 2.96 -20.93 7.41
N ASN A 73 2.36 -20.70 8.59
CA ASN A 73 1.95 -21.74 9.52
C ASN A 73 0.63 -22.41 9.13
N GLU A 74 0.05 -22.01 8.00
CA GLU A 74 -1.19 -22.58 7.48
C GLU A 74 -1.13 -22.73 5.95
N SER A 75 -1.97 -23.62 5.40
CA SER A 75 -1.99 -23.84 3.96
C SER A 75 -2.54 -22.64 3.22
N VAL A 76 -1.80 -22.19 2.19
CA VAL A 76 -2.20 -21.13 1.25
C VAL A 76 -2.59 -21.71 -0.13
N ARG A 77 -2.53 -23.02 -0.29
CA ARG A 77 -2.81 -23.69 -1.57
C ARG A 77 -4.19 -23.33 -2.10
N GLY A 78 -4.24 -22.89 -3.35
CA GLY A 78 -5.48 -22.55 -4.05
C GLY A 78 -6.17 -21.27 -3.57
N HIS A 79 -5.59 -20.54 -2.61
CA HIS A 79 -6.13 -19.27 -2.12
C HIS A 79 -5.53 -18.06 -2.84
N SER A 80 -6.29 -16.99 -2.94
CA SER A 80 -5.76 -15.67 -3.22
C SER A 80 -5.13 -15.12 -1.94
N VAL A 81 -3.82 -14.90 -1.95
CA VAL A 81 -3.01 -14.51 -0.79
C VAL A 81 -2.70 -13.02 -0.86
N TYR A 82 -3.18 -12.26 0.11
CA TYR A 82 -2.90 -10.84 0.27
C TYR A 82 -1.80 -10.65 1.30
N LEU A 83 -0.66 -10.09 0.89
CA LEU A 83 0.50 -9.84 1.72
C LEU A 83 0.62 -8.35 2.02
N VAL A 84 0.28 -7.96 3.24
CA VAL A 84 0.30 -6.55 3.66
C VAL A 84 1.65 -6.22 4.27
N GLN A 85 2.46 -5.41 3.57
CA GLN A 85 3.78 -5.00 4.02
C GLN A 85 4.18 -3.64 3.43
N SER A 86 4.53 -2.69 4.27
CA SER A 86 5.16 -1.44 3.85
C SER A 86 6.66 -1.63 3.62
N THR A 87 7.16 -1.19 2.46
CA THR A 87 8.58 -1.30 2.11
C THR A 87 9.39 -0.04 2.50
N CYS A 88 9.05 0.54 3.67
CA CYS A 88 9.82 1.64 4.24
C CYS A 88 11.23 1.18 4.63
N PRO A 89 12.22 2.08 4.83
CA PRO A 89 13.51 1.72 5.39
C PRO A 89 13.37 1.01 6.75
N SER A 90 14.09 -0.10 7.05
CA SER A 90 15.24 -0.62 6.30
C SER A 90 14.84 -1.42 5.03
N SER A 91 15.85 -1.82 4.22
CA SER A 91 15.67 -2.70 3.04
C SER A 91 15.13 -4.09 3.41
N ASP A 92 15.28 -4.54 4.64
CA ASP A 92 14.73 -5.79 5.15
C ASP A 92 13.21 -5.87 4.93
N ASN A 93 12.50 -4.75 5.05
CA ASN A 93 11.06 -4.73 4.85
C ASN A 93 10.66 -5.06 3.41
N LEU A 94 11.48 -4.70 2.44
CA LEU A 94 11.30 -5.15 1.06
C LEU A 94 11.67 -6.61 0.90
N MET A 95 12.82 -7.04 1.45
CA MET A 95 13.25 -8.43 1.37
C MET A 95 12.25 -9.38 2.02
N GLU A 96 11.68 -9.00 3.19
CA GLU A 96 10.63 -9.74 3.87
C GLU A 96 9.40 -9.94 2.96
N LEU A 97 8.96 -8.88 2.27
CA LEU A 97 7.87 -8.98 1.29
C LEU A 97 8.22 -9.95 0.15
N LEU A 98 9.44 -9.87 -0.39
CA LEU A 98 9.86 -10.75 -1.50
C LEU A 98 9.89 -12.22 -1.07
N LEU A 99 10.40 -12.51 0.12
CA LEU A 99 10.42 -13.87 0.68
C LEU A 99 9.01 -14.41 0.92
N MET A 100 8.08 -13.58 1.44
CA MET A 100 6.68 -13.98 1.59
C MET A 100 6.00 -14.26 0.24
N ILE A 101 6.29 -13.47 -0.80
CA ILE A 101 5.75 -13.69 -2.15
C ILE A 101 6.25 -15.04 -2.69
N ASP A 102 7.56 -15.28 -2.65
CA ASP A 102 8.17 -16.55 -3.12
C ASP A 102 7.62 -17.75 -2.34
N ALA A 103 7.53 -17.65 -1.02
CA ALA A 103 6.97 -18.72 -0.18
C ALA A 103 5.51 -19.03 -0.55
N ALA A 104 4.67 -18.01 -0.78
CA ALA A 104 3.28 -18.20 -1.19
C ALA A 104 3.17 -18.89 -2.56
N LYS A 105 3.99 -18.49 -3.53
CA LYS A 105 4.04 -19.09 -4.87
C LYS A 105 4.48 -20.56 -4.78
N ARG A 106 5.53 -20.86 -4.02
CA ARG A 106 6.00 -22.24 -3.81
C ARG A 106 4.99 -23.10 -3.07
N ALA A 107 4.19 -22.51 -2.19
CA ALA A 107 3.09 -23.20 -1.50
C ALA A 107 1.82 -23.32 -2.36
N SER A 108 1.88 -23.02 -3.66
CA SER A 108 0.79 -23.15 -4.64
C SER A 108 -0.40 -22.22 -4.33
N ALA A 109 -0.16 -21.00 -3.88
CA ALA A 109 -1.19 -19.97 -3.86
C ALA A 109 -1.76 -19.78 -5.28
N TYR A 110 -3.07 -19.55 -5.39
CA TYR A 110 -3.73 -19.28 -6.68
C TYR A 110 -3.28 -17.93 -7.25
N LYS A 111 -3.30 -16.89 -6.41
CA LYS A 111 -2.75 -15.57 -6.72
C LYS A 111 -2.03 -15.00 -5.51
N VAL A 112 -1.01 -14.21 -5.75
CA VAL A 112 -0.29 -13.46 -4.72
C VAL A 112 -0.43 -11.96 -4.99
N ILE A 113 -1.09 -11.26 -4.08
CA ILE A 113 -1.37 -9.84 -4.15
C ILE A 113 -0.50 -9.12 -3.12
N ALA A 114 0.46 -8.31 -3.59
CA ALA A 114 1.29 -7.49 -2.74
C ALA A 114 0.56 -6.19 -2.37
N VAL A 115 0.19 -6.05 -1.11
CA VAL A 115 -0.44 -4.84 -0.56
C VAL A 115 0.64 -4.00 0.09
N ILE A 116 1.04 -2.93 -0.58
CA ILE A 116 2.18 -2.10 -0.21
C ILE A 116 1.70 -0.68 0.12
N PRO A 117 1.28 -0.42 1.36
CA PRO A 117 0.75 0.89 1.74
C PRO A 117 1.77 2.02 1.58
N TYR A 118 3.04 1.74 1.83
CA TYR A 118 4.14 2.63 1.53
C TYR A 118 5.12 1.94 0.59
N PHE A 119 5.20 2.44 -0.65
CA PHE A 119 6.13 1.95 -1.66
C PHE A 119 7.48 2.65 -1.51
N GLY A 120 8.47 1.95 -0.97
CA GLY A 120 9.83 2.44 -0.82
C GLY A 120 10.51 2.68 -2.16
N TRP A 121 11.56 3.51 -2.15
CA TRP A 121 12.33 3.92 -3.35
C TRP A 121 11.53 4.66 -4.42
N ALA A 122 10.25 4.96 -4.22
CA ALA A 122 9.39 5.65 -5.16
C ALA A 122 9.92 7.03 -5.61
N ARG A 123 10.75 7.69 -4.78
CA ARG A 123 11.40 8.96 -5.14
C ARG A 123 12.45 8.84 -6.25
N GLN A 124 12.91 7.61 -6.54
CA GLN A 124 13.87 7.31 -7.60
C GLN A 124 13.11 6.79 -8.84
N ASP A 125 12.14 7.57 -9.32
CA ASP A 125 11.28 7.23 -10.45
C ASP A 125 11.87 7.64 -11.82
N ARG A 126 12.96 8.41 -11.83
CA ARG A 126 13.62 8.91 -13.03
C ARG A 126 15.11 9.15 -12.78
N LYS A 127 15.84 9.29 -13.86
CA LYS A 127 17.25 9.76 -13.79
C LYS A 127 17.28 11.27 -13.61
N ASP A 128 17.69 11.74 -12.47
CA ASP A 128 17.93 13.16 -12.15
C ASP A 128 19.39 13.57 -12.37
N LYS A 129 20.29 12.58 -12.50
CA LYS A 129 21.73 12.74 -12.72
C LYS A 129 22.26 11.65 -13.66
N PRO A 130 23.43 11.85 -14.28
CA PRO A 130 24.11 10.79 -15.01
C PRO A 130 24.46 9.61 -14.10
N ARG A 131 24.35 8.39 -14.62
CA ARG A 131 24.80 7.14 -13.97
C ARG A 131 24.10 6.81 -12.65
N VAL A 132 22.84 7.22 -12.47
CA VAL A 132 22.00 6.84 -11.34
C VAL A 132 21.04 5.73 -11.72
N SER A 133 20.60 5.00 -10.71
CA SER A 133 19.55 3.98 -10.84
C SER A 133 18.15 4.62 -10.99
N ILE A 134 17.20 3.83 -11.50
CA ILE A 134 15.77 4.08 -11.34
C ILE A 134 15.27 3.06 -10.30
N GLY A 135 15.41 3.41 -9.02
CA GLY A 135 15.15 2.50 -7.92
C GLY A 135 13.72 2.00 -7.87
N ALA A 136 12.75 2.85 -8.22
CA ALA A 136 11.34 2.46 -8.29
C ALA A 136 11.10 1.34 -9.33
N LYS A 137 11.76 1.40 -10.51
CA LYS A 137 11.67 0.33 -11.52
C LYS A 137 12.36 -0.95 -11.06
N LEU A 138 13.51 -0.83 -10.41
CA LEU A 138 14.22 -1.99 -9.86
C LEU A 138 13.33 -2.72 -8.84
N VAL A 139 12.74 -2.00 -7.89
CA VAL A 139 11.85 -2.58 -6.87
C VAL A 139 10.61 -3.21 -7.51
N ALA A 140 10.00 -2.56 -8.51
CA ALA A 140 8.89 -3.13 -9.25
C ALA A 140 9.27 -4.48 -9.90
N ASN A 141 10.43 -4.53 -10.56
CA ASN A 141 10.93 -5.78 -11.17
C ASN A 141 11.19 -6.88 -10.13
N MET A 142 11.73 -6.54 -8.96
CA MET A 142 11.97 -7.52 -7.89
C MET A 142 10.65 -8.11 -7.37
N ILE A 143 9.63 -7.28 -7.15
CA ILE A 143 8.30 -7.73 -6.68
C ILE A 143 7.66 -8.66 -7.72
N GLN A 144 7.70 -8.30 -9.00
CA GLN A 144 7.21 -9.14 -10.09
C GLN A 144 8.02 -10.44 -10.20
N GLY A 145 9.35 -10.32 -10.15
CA GLY A 145 10.27 -11.47 -10.25
C GLY A 145 10.10 -12.47 -9.10
N ALA A 146 9.73 -12.01 -7.91
CA ALA A 146 9.38 -12.87 -6.78
C ALA A 146 8.05 -13.62 -7.00
N GLY A 147 7.20 -13.17 -7.93
CA GLY A 147 5.99 -13.87 -8.34
C GLY A 147 4.68 -13.21 -7.91
N ALA A 148 4.67 -11.90 -7.60
CA ALA A 148 3.43 -11.18 -7.38
C ALA A 148 2.59 -11.15 -8.65
N ASP A 149 1.28 -11.40 -8.51
CA ASP A 149 0.30 -11.37 -9.60
C ASP A 149 -0.42 -10.01 -9.70
N ARG A 150 -0.39 -9.21 -8.63
CA ARG A 150 -1.00 -7.87 -8.53
C ARG A 150 -0.35 -7.06 -7.42
N VAL A 151 -0.35 -5.75 -7.57
CA VAL A 151 0.08 -4.81 -6.52
C VAL A 151 -1.08 -3.89 -6.14
N ILE A 152 -1.28 -3.66 -4.85
CA ILE A 152 -2.16 -2.63 -4.31
C ILE A 152 -1.29 -1.66 -3.53
N THR A 153 -1.34 -0.38 -3.84
CA THR A 153 -0.50 0.63 -3.18
C THR A 153 -1.25 1.94 -2.94
N VAL A 154 -0.70 2.78 -2.08
CA VAL A 154 -1.33 4.06 -1.70
C VAL A 154 -0.36 5.21 -1.98
N ASP A 155 -0.88 6.29 -2.56
CA ASP A 155 -0.17 7.56 -2.77
C ASP A 155 1.27 7.37 -3.27
N LEU A 156 1.43 6.79 -4.43
CA LEU A 156 2.74 6.72 -5.09
C LEU A 156 3.36 8.13 -5.20
N HIS A 157 4.66 8.20 -5.12
CA HIS A 157 5.39 9.48 -5.28
C HIS A 157 5.06 10.17 -6.61
N ALA A 158 4.88 9.36 -7.65
CA ALA A 158 4.46 9.80 -8.98
C ALA A 158 3.57 8.72 -9.60
N ASP A 159 2.45 9.14 -10.22
CA ASP A 159 1.42 8.22 -10.74
C ASP A 159 1.96 7.29 -11.85
N GLN A 160 2.94 7.75 -12.62
CA GLN A 160 3.57 6.98 -13.69
C GLN A 160 4.34 5.74 -13.21
N ILE A 161 4.65 5.63 -11.90
CA ILE A 161 5.29 4.43 -11.34
C ILE A 161 4.43 3.18 -11.55
N GLN A 162 3.11 3.34 -11.68
CA GLN A 162 2.20 2.24 -12.06
C GLN A 162 2.65 1.56 -13.37
N GLY A 163 3.17 2.33 -14.31
CA GLY A 163 3.69 1.83 -15.59
C GLY A 163 5.05 1.11 -15.49
N PHE A 164 5.65 1.01 -14.32
CA PHE A 164 6.86 0.21 -14.09
C PHE A 164 6.57 -1.27 -13.86
N PHE A 165 5.32 -1.58 -13.58
CA PHE A 165 4.84 -2.94 -13.41
C PHE A 165 4.24 -3.47 -14.70
N ASP A 166 4.53 -4.73 -15.03
CA ASP A 166 3.88 -5.47 -16.12
C ASP A 166 2.67 -6.29 -15.60
N ILE A 167 2.41 -6.23 -14.30
CA ILE A 167 1.25 -6.79 -13.62
C ILE A 167 0.27 -5.69 -13.22
N PRO A 168 -1.03 -5.99 -13.00
CA PRO A 168 -2.01 -5.00 -12.56
C PRO A 168 -1.60 -4.28 -11.27
N VAL A 169 -1.81 -2.96 -11.25
CA VAL A 169 -1.56 -2.10 -10.08
C VAL A 169 -2.84 -1.34 -9.73
N ASP A 170 -3.29 -1.50 -8.49
CA ASP A 170 -4.37 -0.70 -7.93
C ASP A 170 -3.76 0.43 -7.10
N HIS A 171 -3.76 1.65 -7.65
CA HIS A 171 -3.27 2.83 -6.96
C HIS A 171 -4.41 3.53 -6.22
N ILE A 172 -4.41 3.44 -4.90
CA ILE A 172 -5.39 4.07 -4.02
C ILE A 172 -4.90 5.46 -3.63
N TYR A 173 -5.72 6.48 -3.89
CA TYR A 173 -5.43 7.84 -3.43
C TYR A 173 -5.91 8.04 -2.00
N GLY A 174 -5.03 8.46 -1.13
CA GLY A 174 -5.35 8.77 0.26
C GLY A 174 -6.36 9.89 0.43
N SER A 175 -6.49 10.77 -0.56
CA SER A 175 -7.56 11.75 -0.60
C SER A 175 -8.96 11.12 -0.57
N ASN A 176 -9.13 9.86 -0.99
CA ASN A 176 -10.41 9.15 -0.92
C ASN A 176 -10.84 8.88 0.52
N VAL A 177 -9.88 8.82 1.43
CA VAL A 177 -10.11 8.60 2.87
C VAL A 177 -10.11 9.91 3.64
N LEU A 178 -9.14 10.81 3.33
CA LEU A 178 -8.97 12.06 4.06
C LEU A 178 -10.08 13.07 3.78
N ALA A 179 -10.57 13.15 2.54
CA ALA A 179 -11.57 14.15 2.19
C ALA A 179 -12.90 13.95 2.95
N PRO A 180 -13.49 12.74 3.03
CA PRO A 180 -14.68 12.50 3.86
C PRO A 180 -14.46 12.84 5.34
N TYR A 181 -13.28 12.51 5.87
CA TYR A 181 -12.94 12.86 7.26
C TYR A 181 -12.89 14.37 7.47
N VAL A 182 -12.17 15.11 6.61
CA VAL A 182 -12.09 16.57 6.71
C VAL A 182 -13.47 17.21 6.53
N ALA A 183 -14.30 16.71 5.62
CA ALA A 183 -15.67 17.17 5.43
C ALA A 183 -16.52 16.99 6.71
N SER A 184 -16.35 15.86 7.41
CA SER A 184 -17.08 15.59 8.67
C SER A 184 -16.75 16.55 9.81
N LEU A 185 -15.61 17.24 9.75
CA LEU A 185 -15.20 18.24 10.74
C LEU A 185 -16.02 19.54 10.65
N ASN A 186 -16.80 19.74 9.59
CA ASN A 186 -17.68 20.91 9.37
C ASN A 186 -16.98 22.26 9.56
N LEU A 187 -15.73 22.38 9.11
CA LEU A 187 -14.93 23.59 9.28
C LEU A 187 -15.59 24.78 8.56
N LYS A 188 -15.77 25.90 9.27
CA LYS A 188 -16.40 27.10 8.71
C LYS A 188 -15.57 27.75 7.58
N LYS A 189 -14.26 27.71 7.71
CA LYS A 189 -13.30 28.20 6.70
C LYS A 189 -12.25 27.12 6.49
N LEU A 190 -12.12 26.66 5.26
CA LEU A 190 -11.15 25.62 4.88
C LEU A 190 -10.30 26.17 3.74
N ILE A 191 -8.99 26.10 3.91
CA ILE A 191 -7.99 26.39 2.88
C ILE A 191 -7.09 25.17 2.77
N VAL A 192 -6.78 24.77 1.56
CA VAL A 192 -5.81 23.71 1.29
C VAL A 192 -4.50 24.34 0.87
N ALA A 193 -3.41 23.96 1.52
CA ALA A 193 -2.08 24.46 1.18
C ALA A 193 -1.11 23.32 0.87
N SER A 194 -0.25 23.54 -0.11
CA SER A 194 0.89 22.68 -0.39
C SER A 194 2.15 23.20 0.29
N PRO A 195 2.97 22.35 0.93
CA PRO A 195 4.22 22.76 1.54
C PRO A 195 5.30 23.14 0.52
N ASP A 196 5.16 22.66 -0.73
CA ASP A 196 6.11 22.87 -1.81
C ASP A 196 5.41 22.82 -3.19
N VAL A 197 6.13 23.19 -4.24
CA VAL A 197 5.64 23.17 -5.63
C VAL A 197 5.31 21.74 -6.09
N GLY A 198 6.05 20.73 -5.63
CA GLY A 198 5.82 19.34 -5.98
C GLY A 198 4.49 18.79 -5.49
N GLY A 199 3.98 19.31 -4.38
CA GLY A 199 2.69 18.95 -3.81
C GLY A 199 1.48 19.70 -4.40
N SER A 200 1.69 20.75 -5.20
CA SER A 200 0.63 21.66 -5.66
C SER A 200 -0.50 20.94 -6.42
N LYS A 201 -0.17 20.00 -7.31
CA LYS A 201 -1.16 19.21 -8.04
C LYS A 201 -2.06 18.38 -7.11
N ARG A 202 -1.47 17.76 -6.08
CA ARG A 202 -2.23 16.99 -5.07
C ARG A 202 -3.10 17.89 -4.21
N ALA A 203 -2.60 19.05 -3.81
CA ALA A 203 -3.36 20.05 -3.07
C ALA A 203 -4.56 20.55 -3.89
N ALA A 204 -4.37 20.88 -5.15
CA ALA A 204 -5.44 21.29 -6.07
C ALA A 204 -6.50 20.19 -6.25
N ALA A 205 -6.07 18.95 -6.46
CA ALA A 205 -6.98 17.80 -6.58
C ALA A 205 -7.78 17.59 -5.27
N PHE A 206 -7.15 17.75 -4.11
CA PHE A 206 -7.81 17.65 -2.81
C PHE A 206 -8.82 18.80 -2.61
N ALA A 207 -8.45 20.04 -2.92
CA ALA A 207 -9.35 21.21 -2.82
C ALA A 207 -10.58 21.02 -3.73
N LYS A 208 -10.38 20.59 -4.98
CA LYS A 208 -11.47 20.25 -5.91
C LYS A 208 -12.40 19.16 -5.36
N LYS A 209 -11.83 18.13 -4.76
CA LYS A 209 -12.61 17.05 -4.14
C LYS A 209 -13.42 17.55 -2.94
N MET A 210 -12.82 18.38 -2.09
CA MET A 210 -13.52 19.01 -0.96
C MET A 210 -14.66 19.92 -1.42
N HIS A 211 -14.44 20.73 -2.48
CA HIS A 211 -15.49 21.52 -3.10
C HIS A 211 -16.68 20.66 -3.53
N GLY A 212 -16.41 19.55 -4.27
CA GLY A 212 -17.47 18.65 -4.73
C GLY A 212 -18.22 17.91 -3.62
N MET A 213 -17.61 17.75 -2.43
CA MET A 213 -18.26 17.10 -1.28
C MET A 213 -19.02 18.05 -0.38
N THR A 214 -18.59 19.30 -0.28
CA THR A 214 -19.14 20.28 0.68
C THR A 214 -19.95 21.38 0.02
N GLU A 215 -19.92 21.46 -1.32
CA GLU A 215 -20.52 22.53 -2.13
C GLU A 215 -20.03 23.94 -1.74
N ARG A 216 -18.89 24.03 -1.04
CA ARG A 216 -18.28 25.27 -0.61
C ARG A 216 -17.05 25.58 -1.44
N ASP A 217 -16.75 26.87 -1.59
CA ASP A 217 -15.46 27.28 -2.15
C ASP A 217 -14.32 26.89 -1.21
N VAL A 218 -13.34 26.18 -1.74
CA VAL A 218 -12.16 25.69 -0.99
C VAL A 218 -10.93 26.19 -1.73
N PRO A 219 -10.44 27.39 -1.38
CA PRO A 219 -9.25 27.94 -2.02
C PRO A 219 -7.99 27.14 -1.67
N MET A 220 -7.00 27.25 -2.58
CA MET A 220 -5.67 26.68 -2.44
C MET A 220 -4.61 27.80 -2.31
#